data_bd7ffb324e37d10a28400c754afe0e2b
#
_entry.id   bd7ffb324e37d10a28400c754afe0e2b
#
_cell.length_a   1.000
_cell.length_b   1.000
_cell.length_c   1.000
_cell.angle_alpha   90.00
_cell.angle_beta   90.00
_cell.angle_gamma   90.00
#
_symmetry.space_group_name_H-M   'P 1'
#
loop_
_entity.id
_entity.type
_entity.pdbx_description
1 polymer ?
#
loop_
_entity_poly.entity_id
_entity_poly.type
_entity_poly.pdbx_seq_one_letter_code
_entity_poly.pdbx_strand_id
1 'polypeptide(L)'
;EINELCGDKNGRMYIRSGNDLIKLDIYTEQFTCLRQKGVYGLFCKKDTLWVSCADGIYYYTGQGTELTFFARVQKGFVGRALYVDKETVWVVTRKYLVAISREDPLRQEILLTLDKGNCILGDSSGNIWVGAWNGLYRISPNRETTAYVSHSGMGELSDNQVRCVLEDDFKHIWVGTFKGIDCYDPVTDTWSHYTRYGSSSNSLSHTSILSLHKDMQGNIWVGTYYGGVNVFNPDKNNHSFYCAEPLREDCLSFPVVGKMTEDSAGNVWICTE
;
A
#
# COMPACT_ATOMS: atom_id res chain seq x y z
N GLU A 1 -16.28 8.78 -0.08
CA GLU A 1 -15.24 7.99 0.62
C GLU A 1 -14.02 7.83 -0.30
N ILE A 2 -12.86 8.29 0.15
CA ILE A 2 -11.60 8.13 -0.58
C ILE A 2 -10.92 6.86 -0.08
N ASN A 3 -10.77 5.87 -0.98
CA ASN A 3 -10.25 4.56 -0.60
C ASN A 3 -8.77 4.38 -0.94
N GLU A 4 -8.23 5.13 -1.91
CA GLU A 4 -6.84 5.00 -2.33
C GLU A 4 -6.36 6.28 -3.02
N LEU A 5 -5.09 6.61 -2.77
CA LEU A 5 -4.39 7.72 -3.39
C LEU A 5 -3.05 7.24 -3.96
N CYS A 6 -2.63 7.79 -5.08
CA CYS A 6 -1.23 7.76 -5.50
C CYS A 6 -0.89 9.00 -6.34
N GLY A 7 0.33 9.51 -6.19
CA GLY A 7 0.83 10.67 -6.93
C GLY A 7 1.88 10.29 -7.97
N ASP A 8 2.03 11.10 -8.98
CA ASP A 8 3.16 11.04 -9.90
C ASP A 8 4.12 12.24 -9.71
N LYS A 9 5.25 12.20 -10.41
CA LYS A 9 6.26 13.27 -10.29
C LYS A 9 5.88 14.59 -10.97
N ASN A 10 4.78 14.62 -11.71
CA ASN A 10 4.30 15.80 -12.44
C ASN A 10 3.19 16.56 -11.72
N GLY A 11 3.00 16.32 -10.42
CA GLY A 11 1.97 16.97 -9.61
C GLY A 11 0.56 16.48 -9.92
N ARG A 12 0.40 15.27 -10.45
CA ARG A 12 -0.91 14.65 -10.64
C ARG A 12 -1.18 13.66 -9.50
N MET A 13 -2.30 13.84 -8.85
CA MET A 13 -2.83 12.95 -7.84
C MET A 13 -3.95 12.10 -8.43
N TYR A 14 -3.89 10.80 -8.24
CA TYR A 14 -4.93 9.88 -8.68
C TYR A 14 -5.67 9.36 -7.47
N ILE A 15 -6.98 9.51 -7.49
CA ILE A 15 -7.88 9.30 -6.37
C ILE A 15 -8.86 8.20 -6.75
N ARG A 16 -8.91 7.12 -5.99
CA ARG A 16 -10.01 6.17 -6.05
C ARG A 16 -11.04 6.52 -4.97
N SER A 17 -12.21 6.94 -5.41
CA SER A 17 -13.35 7.26 -4.55
C SER A 17 -14.48 6.27 -4.81
N GLY A 18 -14.77 5.43 -3.82
CA GLY A 18 -15.58 4.23 -4.06
C GLY A 18 -14.94 3.34 -5.13
N ASN A 19 -15.56 3.27 -6.31
CA ASN A 19 -15.07 2.54 -7.47
C ASN A 19 -14.76 3.45 -8.68
N ASP A 20 -14.71 4.75 -8.47
CA ASP A 20 -14.40 5.73 -9.51
C ASP A 20 -12.92 6.13 -9.44
N LEU A 21 -12.36 6.51 -10.58
CA LEU A 21 -11.01 7.03 -10.71
C LEU A 21 -11.05 8.49 -11.13
N ILE A 22 -10.46 9.33 -10.29
CA ILE A 22 -10.38 10.78 -10.49
C ILE A 22 -8.90 11.18 -10.54
N LYS A 23 -8.54 12.04 -11.47
CA LYS A 23 -7.25 12.73 -11.52
C LYS A 23 -7.45 14.13 -10.96
N LEU A 24 -6.59 14.53 -10.04
CA LEU A 24 -6.40 15.90 -9.57
C LEU A 24 -5.05 16.41 -10.06
N ASP A 25 -5.03 17.55 -10.73
CA ASP A 25 -3.82 18.31 -10.97
C ASP A 25 -3.64 19.29 -9.80
N ILE A 26 -2.59 19.08 -8.99
CA ILE A 26 -2.38 19.85 -7.75
C ILE A 26 -1.99 21.32 -8.00
N TYR A 27 -1.50 21.65 -9.19
CA TYR A 27 -1.12 23.03 -9.53
C TYR A 27 -2.29 23.86 -10.04
N THR A 28 -3.21 23.22 -10.76
CA THR A 28 -4.39 23.90 -11.34
C THR A 28 -5.65 23.65 -10.51
N GLU A 29 -5.59 22.76 -9.52
CA GLU A 29 -6.70 22.30 -8.69
C GLU A 29 -7.86 21.72 -9.51
N GLN A 30 -7.59 21.24 -10.70
CA GLN A 30 -8.60 20.69 -11.61
C GLN A 30 -8.79 19.20 -11.40
N PHE A 31 -10.05 18.80 -11.27
CA PHE A 31 -10.47 17.41 -11.20
C PHE A 31 -10.92 16.90 -12.57
N THR A 32 -10.46 15.72 -12.94
CA THR A 32 -10.89 15.03 -14.16
C THR A 32 -11.29 13.59 -13.81
N CYS A 33 -12.50 13.19 -14.13
CA CYS A 33 -12.91 11.79 -14.01
C CYS A 33 -12.30 10.99 -15.16
N LEU A 34 -11.42 10.01 -14.85
CA LEU A 34 -10.81 9.14 -15.84
C LEU A 34 -11.64 7.87 -16.07
N ARG A 35 -12.33 7.38 -15.07
CA ARG A 35 -13.21 6.21 -15.17
C ARG A 35 -14.28 6.23 -14.08
N GLN A 36 -15.51 5.97 -14.47
CA GLN A 36 -16.61 5.72 -13.55
C GLN A 36 -16.80 4.22 -13.38
N LYS A 37 -16.89 3.79 -12.13
CA LYS A 37 -17.15 2.41 -11.66
C LYS A 37 -16.08 1.38 -12.05
N GLY A 38 -15.99 0.37 -11.23
CA GLY A 38 -15.19 -0.82 -11.47
C GLY A 38 -13.68 -0.66 -11.26
N VAL A 39 -13.22 0.34 -10.52
CA VAL A 39 -11.81 0.52 -10.14
C VAL A 39 -11.56 -0.04 -8.74
N TYR A 40 -10.50 -0.85 -8.59
CA TYR A 40 -10.23 -1.60 -7.36
C TYR A 40 -8.83 -1.42 -6.78
N GLY A 41 -7.85 -1.03 -7.59
CA GLY A 41 -6.48 -0.81 -7.14
C GLY A 41 -5.72 0.14 -8.04
N LEU A 42 -4.84 0.93 -7.44
CA LEU A 42 -3.99 1.91 -8.09
C LEU A 42 -2.51 1.62 -7.79
N PHE A 43 -1.64 1.88 -8.74
CA PHE A 43 -0.20 1.86 -8.56
C PHE A 43 0.46 2.87 -9.48
N CYS A 44 1.15 3.84 -8.91
CA CYS A 44 1.95 4.81 -9.66
C CYS A 44 3.42 4.37 -9.71
N LYS A 45 4.00 4.40 -10.91
CA LYS A 45 5.44 4.23 -11.09
C LYS A 45 5.95 5.29 -12.06
N LYS A 46 6.78 6.19 -11.56
CA LYS A 46 7.20 7.40 -12.30
C LYS A 46 5.95 8.16 -12.77
N ASP A 47 5.78 8.31 -14.09
CA ASP A 47 4.69 9.08 -14.71
C ASP A 47 3.56 8.19 -15.25
N THR A 48 3.56 6.90 -14.90
CA THR A 48 2.54 5.95 -15.35
C THR A 48 1.71 5.47 -14.16
N LEU A 49 0.41 5.69 -14.25
CA LEU A 49 -0.57 5.08 -13.36
C LEU A 49 -0.99 3.73 -13.94
N TRP A 50 -0.95 2.70 -13.13
CA TRP A 50 -1.54 1.39 -13.37
C TRP A 50 -2.83 1.24 -12.58
N VAL A 51 -3.85 0.70 -13.21
CA VAL A 51 -5.20 0.62 -12.65
C VAL A 51 -5.74 -0.78 -12.78
N SER A 52 -6.15 -1.37 -11.68
CA SER A 52 -6.93 -2.60 -11.71
C SER A 52 -8.42 -2.29 -11.76
N CYS A 53 -9.09 -2.83 -12.76
CA CYS A 53 -10.51 -2.67 -13.00
C CYS A 53 -11.24 -4.03 -12.98
N ALA A 54 -12.56 -3.98 -12.92
CA ALA A 54 -13.41 -5.18 -12.94
C ALA A 54 -13.19 -6.05 -14.19
N ASP A 55 -12.87 -5.42 -15.31
CA ASP A 55 -12.73 -6.03 -16.63
C ASP A 55 -11.26 -6.23 -17.08
N GLY A 56 -10.29 -5.79 -16.27
CA GLY A 56 -8.86 -5.98 -16.56
C GLY A 56 -7.94 -4.96 -15.93
N ILE A 57 -6.70 -4.99 -16.37
CA ILE A 57 -5.65 -4.06 -15.97
C ILE A 57 -5.48 -3.03 -17.08
N TYR A 58 -5.34 -1.78 -16.68
CA TYR A 58 -5.14 -0.62 -17.56
C TYR A 58 -3.94 0.18 -17.10
N TYR A 59 -3.44 1.04 -17.99
CA TYR A 59 -2.44 2.05 -17.63
C TYR A 59 -2.80 3.42 -18.22
N TYR A 60 -2.25 4.48 -17.63
CA TYR A 60 -2.45 5.86 -18.03
C TYR A 60 -1.13 6.63 -17.91
N THR A 61 -0.73 7.30 -18.97
CA THR A 61 0.56 8.03 -19.06
C THR A 61 0.44 9.52 -18.77
N GLY A 62 -0.73 9.96 -18.30
CA GLY A 62 -0.97 11.37 -17.96
C GLY A 62 -1.45 12.24 -19.11
N GLN A 63 -1.59 11.70 -20.32
CA GLN A 63 -2.08 12.43 -21.49
C GLN A 63 -3.51 12.02 -21.85
N GLY A 64 -4.35 13.00 -22.20
CA GLY A 64 -5.75 12.73 -22.51
C GLY A 64 -6.60 12.38 -21.29
N THR A 65 -7.69 11.68 -21.53
CA THR A 65 -8.67 11.27 -20.49
C THR A 65 -8.95 9.77 -20.49
N GLU A 66 -8.30 9.02 -21.38
CA GLU A 66 -8.59 7.59 -21.55
C GLU A 66 -7.50 6.71 -20.98
N LEU A 67 -7.93 5.59 -20.35
CA LEU A 67 -7.06 4.52 -19.90
C LEU A 67 -6.77 3.58 -21.08
N THR A 68 -5.52 3.16 -21.20
CA THR A 68 -5.12 2.14 -22.18
C THR A 68 -5.26 0.75 -21.57
N PHE A 69 -5.97 -0.13 -22.25
CA PHE A 69 -6.11 -1.54 -21.82
C PHE A 69 -4.77 -2.27 -21.93
N PHE A 70 -4.41 -3.02 -20.90
CA PHE A 70 -3.20 -3.83 -20.89
C PHE A 70 -3.51 -5.32 -20.97
N ALA A 71 -4.28 -5.85 -20.01
CA ALA A 71 -4.57 -7.28 -19.95
C ALA A 71 -5.84 -7.58 -19.15
N ARG A 72 -6.51 -8.67 -19.49
CA ARG A 72 -7.50 -9.29 -18.60
C ARG A 72 -6.79 -10.29 -17.71
N VAL A 73 -7.02 -10.21 -16.40
CA VAL A 73 -6.48 -11.20 -15.47
C VAL A 73 -7.13 -12.57 -15.75
N GLN A 74 -6.33 -13.61 -15.81
CA GLN A 74 -6.81 -14.97 -16.11
C GLN A 74 -7.94 -15.38 -15.14
N LYS A 75 -8.86 -16.23 -15.63
CA LYS A 75 -10.05 -16.68 -14.90
C LYS A 75 -10.98 -15.55 -14.41
N GLY A 76 -10.83 -14.33 -14.96
CA GLY A 76 -11.67 -13.19 -14.61
C GLY A 76 -11.50 -12.68 -13.17
N PHE A 77 -10.34 -12.92 -12.53
CA PHE A 77 -10.07 -12.40 -11.21
C PHE A 77 -9.85 -10.88 -11.24
N VAL A 78 -10.37 -10.21 -10.24
CA VAL A 78 -10.18 -8.76 -10.05
C VAL A 78 -8.98 -8.52 -9.14
N GLY A 79 -8.03 -7.71 -9.62
CA GLY A 79 -6.88 -7.25 -8.82
C GLY A 79 -7.31 -6.28 -7.72
N ARG A 80 -6.73 -6.40 -6.54
CA ARG A 80 -6.92 -5.48 -5.41
C ARG A 80 -5.73 -4.59 -5.17
N ALA A 81 -4.53 -5.11 -5.42
CA ALA A 81 -3.29 -4.37 -5.34
C ALA A 81 -2.40 -4.75 -6.52
N LEU A 82 -1.59 -3.79 -6.95
CA LEU A 82 -0.71 -3.91 -8.10
C LEU A 82 0.70 -3.50 -7.71
N TYR A 83 1.67 -4.16 -8.31
CA TYR A 83 3.05 -3.71 -8.38
C TYR A 83 3.58 -3.97 -9.80
N VAL A 84 4.41 -3.07 -10.31
CA VAL A 84 4.94 -3.19 -11.68
C VAL A 84 6.44 -2.99 -11.66
N ASP A 85 7.18 -3.99 -12.10
CA ASP A 85 8.61 -3.89 -12.35
C ASP A 85 8.93 -3.72 -13.84
N LYS A 86 10.13 -4.05 -14.28
CA LYS A 86 10.54 -3.92 -15.68
C LYS A 86 9.84 -4.92 -16.60
N GLU A 87 9.62 -6.14 -16.13
CA GLU A 87 9.21 -7.28 -16.93
C GLU A 87 7.79 -7.74 -16.60
N THR A 88 7.31 -7.46 -15.38
CA THR A 88 6.11 -8.09 -14.83
C THR A 88 5.14 -7.05 -14.26
N VAL A 89 3.87 -7.29 -14.49
CA VAL A 89 2.76 -6.70 -13.73
C VAL A 89 2.28 -7.74 -12.73
N TRP A 90 2.49 -7.45 -11.45
CA TRP A 90 2.09 -8.29 -10.34
C TRP A 90 0.71 -7.88 -9.86
N VAL A 91 -0.20 -8.83 -9.77
CA VAL A 91 -1.59 -8.58 -9.42
C VAL A 91 -1.97 -9.42 -8.21
N VAL A 92 -2.26 -8.78 -7.10
CA VAL A 92 -2.86 -9.44 -5.93
C VAL A 92 -4.37 -9.41 -6.08
N THR A 93 -4.96 -10.59 -6.12
CA THR A 93 -6.41 -10.77 -6.08
C THR A 93 -6.84 -11.22 -4.68
N ARG A 94 -8.12 -11.38 -4.43
CA ARG A 94 -8.57 -11.97 -3.14
C ARG A 94 -8.00 -13.36 -2.89
N LYS A 95 -7.72 -14.13 -3.95
CA LYS A 95 -7.39 -15.56 -3.86
C LYS A 95 -6.01 -15.91 -4.37
N TYR A 96 -5.41 -15.09 -5.21
CA TYR A 96 -4.17 -15.43 -5.90
C TYR A 96 -3.23 -14.23 -6.05
N LEU A 97 -1.93 -14.54 -6.10
CA LEU A 97 -0.93 -13.68 -6.73
C LEU A 97 -0.76 -14.14 -8.17
N VAL A 98 -0.94 -13.22 -9.11
CA VAL A 98 -0.79 -13.45 -10.56
C VAL A 98 0.35 -12.59 -11.08
N ALA A 99 1.29 -13.18 -11.78
CA ALA A 99 2.33 -12.49 -12.54
C ALA A 99 1.93 -12.44 -14.01
N ILE A 100 1.92 -11.26 -14.62
CA ILE A 100 1.59 -11.03 -16.03
C ILE A 100 2.82 -10.45 -16.72
N SER A 101 3.30 -11.09 -17.79
CA SER A 101 4.41 -10.57 -18.58
C SER A 101 4.04 -9.23 -19.24
N ARG A 102 4.93 -8.25 -19.15
CA ARG A 102 4.71 -6.95 -19.81
C ARG A 102 4.94 -7.03 -21.33
N GLU A 103 5.82 -7.91 -21.76
CA GLU A 103 6.10 -8.12 -23.18
C GLU A 103 4.97 -8.91 -23.86
N ASP A 104 4.45 -9.94 -23.20
CA ASP A 104 3.34 -10.76 -23.68
C ASP A 104 2.26 -10.89 -22.58
N PRO A 105 1.22 -10.04 -22.59
CA PRO A 105 0.17 -10.05 -21.57
C PRO A 105 -0.70 -11.32 -21.52
N LEU A 106 -0.59 -12.20 -22.52
CA LEU A 106 -1.23 -13.52 -22.51
C LEU A 106 -0.46 -14.52 -21.64
N ARG A 107 0.85 -14.27 -21.44
CA ARG A 107 1.69 -15.08 -20.56
C ARG A 107 1.47 -14.67 -19.11
N GLN A 108 0.65 -15.46 -18.42
CA GLN A 108 0.27 -15.23 -17.02
C GLN A 108 0.51 -16.48 -16.18
N GLU A 109 0.97 -16.28 -14.96
CA GLU A 109 1.28 -17.35 -14.02
C GLU A 109 0.62 -17.07 -12.65
N ILE A 110 -0.02 -18.09 -12.07
CA ILE A 110 -0.49 -18.05 -10.68
C ILE A 110 0.63 -18.59 -9.80
N LEU A 111 1.18 -17.74 -8.94
CA LEU A 111 2.33 -18.08 -8.08
C LEU A 111 1.92 -18.51 -6.67
N LEU A 112 0.88 -17.90 -6.12
CA LEU A 112 0.44 -18.17 -4.75
C LEU A 112 -1.08 -18.25 -4.66
N THR A 113 -1.55 -19.11 -3.76
CA THR A 113 -2.92 -19.09 -3.26
C THR A 113 -2.94 -18.30 -1.96
N LEU A 114 -3.84 -17.33 -1.86
CA LEU A 114 -3.97 -16.39 -0.76
C LEU A 114 -5.35 -16.53 -0.11
N ASP A 115 -5.44 -16.20 1.18
CA ASP A 115 -6.72 -15.88 1.80
C ASP A 115 -6.85 -14.36 1.91
N LYS A 116 -7.76 -13.79 1.13
CA LYS A 116 -8.01 -12.35 1.05
C LYS A 116 -6.71 -11.54 0.86
N GLY A 117 -6.04 -11.75 -0.28
CA GLY A 117 -4.88 -10.96 -0.70
C GLY A 117 -5.18 -9.45 -0.63
N ASN A 118 -4.27 -8.66 -0.08
CA ASN A 118 -4.54 -7.30 0.35
C ASN A 118 -3.54 -6.26 -0.14
N CYS A 119 -2.23 -6.51 0.00
CA CYS A 119 -1.20 -5.56 -0.39
C CYS A 119 -0.03 -6.25 -1.09
N ILE A 120 0.78 -5.45 -1.78
CA ILE A 120 1.99 -5.89 -2.46
C ILE A 120 3.04 -4.79 -2.44
N LEU A 121 4.30 -5.18 -2.32
CA LEU A 121 5.47 -4.32 -2.39
C LEU A 121 6.58 -5.04 -3.16
N GLY A 122 7.26 -4.35 -4.07
CA GLY A 122 8.57 -4.77 -4.55
C GLY A 122 9.65 -4.01 -3.80
N ASP A 123 10.54 -4.72 -3.13
CA ASP A 123 11.63 -4.11 -2.38
C ASP A 123 12.83 -3.73 -3.27
N SER A 124 13.78 -3.00 -2.69
CA SER A 124 15.00 -2.56 -3.39
C SER A 124 15.95 -3.69 -3.76
N SER A 125 15.80 -4.87 -3.15
CA SER A 125 16.56 -6.09 -3.43
C SER A 125 15.91 -6.97 -4.52
N GLY A 126 14.73 -6.55 -5.03
CA GLY A 126 13.99 -7.25 -6.07
C GLY A 126 13.06 -8.35 -5.57
N ASN A 127 12.87 -8.48 -4.25
CA ASN A 127 11.84 -9.37 -3.73
C ASN A 127 10.46 -8.75 -3.89
N ILE A 128 9.45 -9.61 -4.03
CA ILE A 128 8.04 -9.23 -4.00
C ILE A 128 7.44 -9.70 -2.68
N TRP A 129 6.93 -8.76 -1.91
CA TRP A 129 6.25 -9.00 -0.65
C TRP A 129 4.74 -8.92 -0.85
N VAL A 130 4.02 -9.92 -0.38
CA VAL A 130 2.56 -10.01 -0.54
C VAL A 130 1.91 -10.25 0.80
N GLY A 131 1.09 -9.31 1.22
CA GLY A 131 0.29 -9.43 2.44
C GLY A 131 -1.12 -9.96 2.16
N ALA A 132 -1.56 -10.91 3.00
CA ALA A 132 -2.88 -11.50 2.95
C ALA A 132 -3.42 -11.69 4.38
N TRP A 133 -4.60 -12.26 4.54
CA TRP A 133 -5.17 -12.58 5.86
C TRP A 133 -4.57 -13.85 6.48
N ASN A 134 -3.84 -14.62 5.71
CA ASN A 134 -3.17 -15.85 6.16
C ASN A 134 -1.65 -15.71 6.26
N GLY A 135 -1.12 -14.48 6.31
CA GLY A 135 0.29 -14.20 6.51
C GLY A 135 0.91 -13.26 5.49
N LEU A 136 2.23 -13.14 5.57
CA LEU A 136 3.09 -12.40 4.65
C LEU A 136 3.92 -13.40 3.85
N TYR A 137 4.04 -13.15 2.54
CA TYR A 137 4.82 -13.97 1.63
C TYR A 137 5.91 -13.13 0.98
N ARG A 138 7.14 -13.65 0.93
CA ARG A 138 8.25 -13.09 0.16
C ARG A 138 8.54 -13.99 -1.02
N ILE A 139 8.55 -13.45 -2.22
CA ILE A 139 8.99 -14.10 -3.45
C ILE A 139 10.33 -13.49 -3.83
N SER A 140 11.38 -14.29 -3.84
CA SER A 140 12.71 -13.85 -4.24
C SER A 140 12.81 -13.63 -5.77
N PRO A 141 13.85 -12.95 -6.27
CA PRO A 141 14.12 -12.87 -7.72
C PRO A 141 14.19 -14.22 -8.42
N ASN A 142 14.64 -15.25 -7.71
CA ASN A 142 14.71 -16.65 -8.20
C ASN A 142 13.37 -17.40 -8.13
N ARG A 143 12.26 -16.70 -7.79
CA ARG A 143 10.91 -17.28 -7.64
C ARG A 143 10.75 -18.23 -6.45
N GLU A 144 11.69 -18.25 -5.51
CA GLU A 144 11.52 -18.97 -4.25
C GLU A 144 10.56 -18.21 -3.33
N THR A 145 9.66 -18.97 -2.69
CA THR A 145 8.66 -18.38 -1.79
C THR A 145 8.94 -18.74 -0.35
N THR A 146 8.99 -17.71 0.51
CA THR A 146 9.03 -17.84 1.97
C THR A 146 7.73 -17.29 2.55
N ALA A 147 7.12 -18.02 3.49
CA ALA A 147 5.92 -17.59 4.19
C ALA A 147 6.25 -17.24 5.64
N TYR A 148 5.77 -16.09 6.10
CA TYR A 148 5.88 -15.60 7.47
C TYR A 148 4.49 -15.60 8.10
N VAL A 149 4.34 -16.23 9.27
CA VAL A 149 3.05 -16.38 9.93
C VAL A 149 3.18 -16.21 11.44
N SER A 150 2.09 -15.82 12.07
CA SER A 150 1.97 -15.79 13.52
C SER A 150 1.44 -17.13 14.01
N HIS A 151 2.15 -17.73 14.96
CA HIS A 151 1.73 -18.93 15.67
C HIS A 151 1.30 -18.56 17.09
N SER A 152 0.01 -18.34 17.33
CA SER A 152 -0.54 -17.98 18.65
C SER A 152 0.10 -16.73 19.28
N GLY A 153 0.48 -15.74 18.46
CA GLY A 153 1.14 -14.53 18.91
C GLY A 153 2.64 -14.66 19.15
N MET A 154 3.21 -15.81 18.84
CA MET A 154 4.66 -16.04 18.74
C MET A 154 5.01 -16.35 17.30
N GLY A 155 6.16 -15.89 16.84
CA GLY A 155 6.64 -16.07 15.46
C GLY A 155 7.06 -14.76 14.83
N GLU A 156 7.17 -14.75 13.53
CA GLU A 156 7.65 -13.61 12.74
C GLU A 156 6.65 -12.45 12.68
N LEU A 157 5.35 -12.73 12.81
CA LEU A 157 4.30 -11.72 12.77
C LEU A 157 3.52 -11.68 14.10
N SER A 158 3.08 -10.49 14.48
CA SER A 158 2.15 -10.26 15.59
C SER A 158 0.73 -10.75 15.27
N ASP A 159 0.34 -10.72 13.98
CA ASP A 159 -0.94 -11.22 13.49
C ASP A 159 -0.86 -11.61 12.00
N ASN A 160 -1.62 -12.64 11.61
CA ASN A 160 -1.64 -13.12 10.23
C ASN A 160 -2.39 -12.20 9.25
N GLN A 161 -3.23 -11.29 9.75
CA GLN A 161 -3.98 -10.36 8.90
C GLN A 161 -3.10 -9.18 8.50
N VAL A 162 -2.29 -9.36 7.46
CA VAL A 162 -1.41 -8.33 6.92
C VAL A 162 -2.22 -7.37 6.04
N ARG A 163 -2.10 -6.06 6.30
CA ARG A 163 -2.84 -5.02 5.60
C ARG A 163 -1.99 -4.13 4.72
N CYS A 164 -0.76 -3.86 5.13
CA CYS A 164 0.17 -3.03 4.40
C CYS A 164 1.61 -3.47 4.64
N VAL A 165 2.48 -3.19 3.68
CA VAL A 165 3.91 -3.48 3.72
C VAL A 165 4.65 -2.29 3.15
N LEU A 166 5.80 -1.93 3.74
CA LEU A 166 6.64 -0.81 3.37
C LEU A 166 8.12 -1.17 3.53
N GLU A 167 8.99 -0.69 2.65
CA GLU A 167 10.44 -0.72 2.82
C GLU A 167 10.95 0.67 3.25
N ASP A 168 11.77 0.74 4.31
CA ASP A 168 12.42 1.97 4.72
C ASP A 168 13.79 2.20 4.02
N ASP A 169 14.48 3.29 4.34
CA ASP A 169 15.76 3.64 3.75
C ASP A 169 16.91 2.74 4.21
N PHE A 170 16.71 2.00 5.30
CA PHE A 170 17.64 1.00 5.84
C PHE A 170 17.36 -0.40 5.30
N LYS A 171 16.37 -0.55 4.42
CA LYS A 171 15.86 -1.81 3.84
C LYS A 171 15.10 -2.70 4.82
N HIS A 172 14.70 -2.18 5.97
CA HIS A 172 13.78 -2.91 6.83
C HIS A 172 12.41 -2.99 6.17
N ILE A 173 11.73 -4.10 6.36
CA ILE A 173 10.37 -4.33 5.88
C ILE A 173 9.40 -4.14 7.04
N TRP A 174 8.63 -3.07 6.96
CA TRP A 174 7.59 -2.74 7.92
C TRP A 174 6.26 -3.34 7.50
N VAL A 175 5.61 -4.06 8.39
CA VAL A 175 4.39 -4.83 8.14
C VAL A 175 3.30 -4.38 9.08
N GLY A 176 2.26 -3.75 8.53
CA GLY A 176 1.08 -3.37 9.32
C GLY A 176 0.07 -4.51 9.38
N THR A 177 -0.30 -4.89 10.61
CA THR A 177 -1.22 -5.99 10.88
C THR A 177 -2.45 -5.53 11.67
N PHE A 178 -3.34 -6.45 11.99
CA PHE A 178 -4.48 -6.18 12.86
C PHE A 178 -4.09 -5.96 14.33
N LYS A 179 -2.88 -6.39 14.75
CA LYS A 179 -2.43 -6.31 16.16
C LYS A 179 -1.19 -5.45 16.39
N GLY A 180 -0.70 -4.75 15.39
CA GLY A 180 0.46 -3.88 15.51
C GLY A 180 1.25 -3.75 14.23
N ILE A 181 2.49 -3.30 14.39
CA ILE A 181 3.47 -3.21 13.32
C ILE A 181 4.60 -4.18 13.63
N ASP A 182 4.97 -4.96 12.64
CA ASP A 182 6.15 -5.81 12.69
C ASP A 182 7.23 -5.21 11.78
N CYS A 183 8.49 -5.31 12.18
CA CYS A 183 9.63 -4.85 11.42
C CYS A 183 10.60 -6.01 11.23
N TYR A 184 10.87 -6.35 9.97
CA TYR A 184 11.86 -7.35 9.58
C TYR A 184 13.16 -6.66 9.16
N ASP A 185 14.25 -7.03 9.79
CA ASP A 185 15.60 -6.64 9.37
C ASP A 185 16.20 -7.77 8.51
N PRO A 186 16.39 -7.55 7.19
CA PRO A 186 16.93 -8.58 6.30
C PRO A 186 18.43 -8.84 6.49
N VAL A 187 19.15 -7.97 7.21
CA VAL A 187 20.59 -8.14 7.47
C VAL A 187 20.82 -9.12 8.62
N THR A 188 20.03 -8.98 9.68
CA THR A 188 20.14 -9.82 10.88
C THR A 188 19.18 -11.00 10.87
N ASP A 189 18.24 -11.04 9.92
CA ASP A 189 17.14 -12.02 9.81
C ASP A 189 16.30 -12.06 11.10
N THR A 190 15.99 -10.88 11.66
CA THR A 190 15.25 -10.75 12.92
C THR A 190 13.97 -9.93 12.75
N TRP A 191 13.01 -10.19 13.65
CA TRP A 191 11.74 -9.49 13.73
C TRP A 191 11.65 -8.67 15.03
N SER A 192 11.12 -7.46 14.92
CA SER A 192 10.74 -6.60 16.05
C SER A 192 9.24 -6.29 15.96
N HIS A 193 8.57 -6.21 17.13
CA HIS A 193 7.13 -6.03 17.19
C HIS A 193 6.78 -4.77 17.97
N TYR A 194 5.91 -3.93 17.39
CA TYR A 194 5.44 -2.68 17.97
C TYR A 194 3.92 -2.72 18.10
N THR A 195 3.43 -2.57 19.31
CA THR A 195 2.01 -2.58 19.61
C THR A 195 1.68 -1.47 20.60
N ARG A 196 0.41 -1.32 20.92
CA ARG A 196 -0.01 -0.35 21.93
C ARG A 196 0.24 -0.90 23.33
N TYR A 197 1.07 -0.20 24.12
CA TYR A 197 1.32 -0.49 25.53
C TYR A 197 0.73 0.64 26.39
N GLY A 198 -0.45 0.42 26.96
CA GLY A 198 -1.07 1.35 27.92
C GLY A 198 -1.27 2.76 27.36
N SER A 199 -0.96 3.77 28.19
CA SER A 199 -1.03 5.20 27.87
C SER A 199 0.35 5.83 27.63
N SER A 200 1.37 5.04 27.29
CA SER A 200 2.71 5.57 27.01
C SER A 200 2.70 6.45 25.77
N SER A 201 3.30 7.64 25.86
CA SER A 201 3.44 8.59 24.74
C SER A 201 4.27 8.04 23.56
N ASN A 202 5.05 6.99 23.78
CA ASN A 202 5.90 6.34 22.78
C ASN A 202 5.29 5.02 22.25
N SER A 203 4.01 4.79 22.44
CA SER A 203 3.32 3.62 21.89
C SER A 203 2.39 4.00 20.76
N LEU A 204 2.02 3.03 19.93
CA LEU A 204 1.01 3.23 18.89
C LEU A 204 -0.32 3.70 19.49
N SER A 205 -0.98 4.62 18.81
CA SER A 205 -2.31 5.11 19.19
C SER A 205 -3.39 4.04 19.10
N HIS A 206 -3.23 3.10 18.17
CA HIS A 206 -4.15 1.97 17.96
C HIS A 206 -3.39 0.75 17.40
N THR A 207 -3.83 -0.47 17.74
CA THR A 207 -3.16 -1.71 17.29
C THR A 207 -3.50 -2.09 15.85
N SER A 208 -4.69 -1.76 15.37
CA SER A 208 -5.11 -2.13 14.02
C SER A 208 -4.58 -1.14 12.99
N ILE A 209 -3.57 -1.57 12.24
CA ILE A 209 -2.90 -0.75 11.22
C ILE A 209 -3.61 -0.90 9.89
N LEU A 210 -3.90 0.21 9.22
CA LEU A 210 -4.54 0.23 7.90
C LEU A 210 -3.55 0.54 6.77
N SER A 211 -2.60 1.44 7.02
CA SER A 211 -1.67 1.89 6.01
C SER A 211 -0.32 2.29 6.59
N LEU A 212 0.70 2.18 5.76
CA LEU A 212 2.05 2.69 6.00
C LEU A 212 2.45 3.55 4.81
N HIS A 213 3.13 4.65 5.08
CA HIS A 213 3.71 5.50 4.05
C HIS A 213 5.06 6.02 4.53
N LYS A 214 6.05 6.08 3.63
CA LYS A 214 7.34 6.70 3.89
C LYS A 214 7.43 7.99 3.10
N ASP A 215 7.69 9.11 3.78
CA ASP A 215 7.92 10.39 3.14
C ASP A 215 9.37 10.55 2.65
N MET A 216 9.65 11.63 1.92
CA MET A 216 10.99 11.93 1.39
C MET A 216 12.03 12.23 2.47
N GLN A 217 11.62 12.54 3.70
CA GLN A 217 12.50 12.74 4.84
C GLN A 217 12.81 11.43 5.60
N GLY A 218 12.27 10.31 5.14
CA GLY A 218 12.44 8.98 5.75
C GLY A 218 11.53 8.76 6.98
N ASN A 219 10.55 9.64 7.23
CA ASN A 219 9.57 9.39 8.27
C ASN A 219 8.57 8.32 7.81
N ILE A 220 8.19 7.45 8.74
CA ILE A 220 7.15 6.44 8.53
C ILE A 220 5.84 6.94 9.14
N TRP A 221 4.85 7.10 8.29
CA TRP A 221 3.49 7.49 8.63
C TRP A 221 2.63 6.24 8.76
N VAL A 222 1.95 6.09 9.87
CA VAL A 222 1.18 4.91 10.25
C VAL A 222 -0.28 5.28 10.42
N GLY A 223 -1.08 4.94 9.44
CA GLY A 223 -2.53 5.12 9.49
C GLY A 223 -3.21 3.98 10.25
N THR A 224 -4.09 4.33 11.17
CA THR A 224 -4.72 3.38 12.07
C THR A 224 -6.24 3.36 11.94
N TYR A 225 -6.85 2.30 12.45
CA TYR A 225 -8.30 2.17 12.57
C TYR A 225 -8.76 2.83 13.88
N TYR A 226 -9.39 4.00 13.80
CA TYR A 226 -9.85 4.83 14.93
C TYR A 226 -8.77 5.49 15.81
N GLY A 227 -7.49 5.41 15.49
CA GLY A 227 -6.42 6.04 16.29
C GLY A 227 -5.72 7.21 15.60
N GLY A 228 -6.16 7.64 14.41
CA GLY A 228 -5.47 8.68 13.65
C GLY A 228 -4.16 8.20 13.05
N VAL A 229 -3.17 9.09 12.97
CA VAL A 229 -1.85 8.85 12.37
C VAL A 229 -0.75 8.95 13.39
N ASN A 230 0.12 7.95 13.44
CA ASN A 230 1.41 8.04 14.12
C ASN A 230 2.50 8.32 13.08
N VAL A 231 3.49 9.12 13.46
CA VAL A 231 4.66 9.40 12.61
C VAL A 231 5.91 9.19 13.43
N PHE A 232 6.84 8.44 12.90
CA PHE A 232 8.15 8.25 13.51
C PHE A 232 9.24 8.15 12.45
N ASN A 233 10.48 8.45 12.84
CA ASN A 233 11.63 8.27 11.97
C ASN A 233 12.53 7.19 12.58
N PRO A 234 12.85 6.10 11.84
CA PRO A 234 13.69 5.02 12.36
C PRO A 234 15.10 5.47 12.77
N ASP A 235 15.62 6.53 12.15
CA ASP A 235 16.94 7.09 12.43
C ASP A 235 16.94 8.10 13.59
N LYS A 236 15.78 8.73 13.84
CA LYS A 236 15.62 9.80 14.82
C LYS A 236 14.61 9.35 15.86
N ASN A 237 15.00 9.19 17.06
CA ASN A 237 14.10 8.75 18.15
C ASN A 237 12.98 9.78 18.44
N ASN A 238 12.23 10.18 17.41
CA ASN A 238 11.11 11.12 17.47
C ASN A 238 9.81 10.43 17.05
N HIS A 239 8.75 10.73 17.76
CA HIS A 239 7.42 10.24 17.51
C HIS A 239 6.43 11.40 17.59
N SER A 240 5.57 11.52 16.59
CA SER A 240 4.46 12.48 16.55
C SER A 240 3.14 11.74 16.31
N PHE A 241 2.07 12.35 16.79
CA PHE A 241 0.73 11.77 16.69
C PHE A 241 -0.28 12.82 16.25
N TYR A 242 -1.09 12.49 15.26
CA TYR A 242 -2.19 13.32 14.75
C TYR A 242 -3.51 12.56 14.95
N CYS A 243 -4.45 13.17 15.64
CA CYS A 243 -5.78 12.62 15.89
C CYS A 243 -6.87 13.50 15.29
N ALA A 244 -8.09 12.98 15.24
CA ALA A 244 -9.27 13.78 14.95
C ALA A 244 -9.80 14.36 16.27
N GLU A 245 -9.87 15.69 16.37
CA GLU A 245 -10.42 16.40 17.52
C GLU A 245 -11.58 17.28 17.08
N PRO A 246 -12.78 17.10 17.61
CA PRO A 246 -13.91 18.01 17.33
C PRO A 246 -13.51 19.46 17.66
N LEU A 247 -13.83 20.41 16.77
CA LEU A 247 -13.61 21.85 16.95
C LEU A 247 -12.16 22.35 16.74
N ARG A 248 -11.25 21.53 16.25
CA ARG A 248 -9.92 21.97 15.82
C ARG A 248 -9.80 21.93 14.30
N GLU A 249 -9.30 23.02 13.70
CA GLU A 249 -9.10 23.12 12.24
C GLU A 249 -7.79 22.46 11.78
N ASP A 250 -6.82 22.29 12.69
CA ASP A 250 -5.47 21.74 12.43
C ASP A 250 -5.35 20.25 12.81
N CYS A 251 -6.43 19.48 12.66
CA CYS A 251 -6.46 18.06 12.99
C CYS A 251 -7.04 17.21 11.84
N LEU A 252 -7.00 15.89 11.99
CA LEU A 252 -7.62 15.00 11.03
C LEU A 252 -9.14 15.16 11.01
N SER A 253 -9.75 15.10 9.83
CA SER A 253 -11.20 15.17 9.67
C SER A 253 -11.94 13.95 10.25
N PHE A 254 -11.26 12.78 10.29
CA PHE A 254 -11.81 11.55 10.85
C PHE A 254 -10.70 10.64 11.40
N PRO A 255 -10.94 9.84 12.46
CA PRO A 255 -9.89 9.04 13.11
C PRO A 255 -9.49 7.76 12.35
N VAL A 256 -10.29 7.30 11.40
CA VAL A 256 -9.94 6.15 10.54
C VAL A 256 -9.11 6.65 9.37
N VAL A 257 -7.88 6.14 9.26
CA VAL A 257 -6.92 6.59 8.26
C VAL A 257 -6.63 5.46 7.28
N GLY A 258 -7.03 5.67 6.03
CA GLY A 258 -6.77 4.78 4.91
C GLY A 258 -5.40 4.99 4.29
N LYS A 259 -5.32 4.99 2.96
CA LYS A 259 -4.07 5.18 2.21
C LYS A 259 -3.51 6.58 2.36
N MET A 260 -2.19 6.68 2.27
CA MET A 260 -1.45 7.94 2.27
C MET A 260 -0.51 7.99 1.07
N THR A 261 -0.21 9.19 0.59
CA THR A 261 0.78 9.43 -0.46
C THR A 261 1.37 10.81 -0.29
N GLU A 262 2.56 11.02 -0.85
CA GLU A 262 3.26 12.30 -0.85
C GLU A 262 3.25 12.89 -2.26
N ASP A 263 3.05 14.19 -2.37
CA ASP A 263 3.18 14.91 -3.63
C ASP A 263 4.62 15.37 -3.91
N SER A 264 4.85 15.94 -5.07
CA SER A 264 6.17 16.43 -5.47
C SER A 264 6.67 17.64 -4.66
N ALA A 265 5.81 18.29 -3.88
CA ALA A 265 6.14 19.40 -3.00
C ALA A 265 6.44 18.94 -1.56
N GLY A 266 6.31 17.66 -1.25
CA GLY A 266 6.53 17.10 0.08
C GLY A 266 5.30 17.15 0.99
N ASN A 267 4.11 17.42 0.45
CA ASN A 267 2.88 17.36 1.25
C ASN A 267 2.39 15.93 1.32
N VAL A 268 2.07 15.45 2.51
CA VAL A 268 1.48 14.13 2.72
C VAL A 268 -0.04 14.24 2.68
N TRP A 269 -0.65 13.56 1.72
CA TRP A 269 -2.09 13.46 1.52
C TRP A 269 -2.63 12.22 2.22
N ILE A 270 -3.67 12.40 3.02
CA ILE A 270 -4.22 11.35 3.89
C ILE A 270 -5.69 11.12 3.55
N CYS A 271 -6.05 9.87 3.24
CA CYS A 271 -7.45 9.47 3.14
C CYS A 271 -8.03 9.26 4.53
N THR A 272 -9.17 9.87 4.82
CA THR A 272 -9.97 9.57 6.01
C THR A 272 -11.37 9.09 5.60
N GLU A 273 -12.00 8.24 6.41
CA GLU A 273 -13.38 7.76 6.20
C GLU A 273 -14.41 8.64 6.88
#